data_bdfd761830a2ccd73574d70542662d30
#
_entry.id   bdfd761830a2ccd73574d70542662d30
#
_cell.length_a   1.000
_cell.length_b   1.000
_cell.length_c   1.000
_cell.angle_alpha   90.00
_cell.angle_beta   90.00
_cell.angle_gamma   90.00
#
_symmetry.space_group_name_H-M   'P 1'
#
loop_
_entity.id
_entity.type
_entity.pdbx_description
1 polymer ?
#
loop_
_entity_poly.entity_id
_entity_poly.type
_entity_poly.pdbx_seq_one_letter_code
_entity_poly.pdbx_strand_id
1 'polypeptide(L)'
;MFFSFRRPRHRPSSVLDRSSQVAPAPLLRRSLGAFVIGMTLLHSGAQASTHFSRHTTRSVTPPLRVLTFGGTISATQQKILFKPYAQLLKRPITITSWDGEIDVLRKQETVAPHRWAAVMMEDSSLQISCSLGLLARDPTDSSNNSCGQPSAAIDFAMAWDRSRFETTPTWADFWDVARHPGRRSLRRDPRTTLEIALLADGVQPEALYRVLSSNEGLDRAFHKLEQIRPYIVWWSTPAEAAHILKSGGALMGCVPTGEILSAAPAERLRFGVFWSQRLQVNYAWGVPKSSAQDNTALAFTSWLEHPTQKQAFANAWPSLPSLTEINSGSPELQHLPAAIPVDDAFWSAHLATISARFEHWAQEP
;
A
#
# COMPACT_ATOMS: atom_id res chain seq x y z
N MET A 1 -28.90 -58.85 -4.04
CA MET A 1 -29.06 -58.55 -2.58
C MET A 1 -29.20 -57.03 -2.45
N PHE A 2 -30.43 -56.57 -2.24
CA PHE A 2 -30.75 -55.14 -2.06
C PHE A 2 -30.65 -54.83 -0.58
N PHE A 3 -29.89 -53.78 -0.20
CA PHE A 3 -30.02 -53.15 1.11
C PHE A 3 -30.41 -51.71 0.93
N SER A 4 -31.65 -51.44 1.35
CA SER A 4 -32.27 -50.12 1.46
C SER A 4 -31.90 -49.51 2.81
N PHE A 5 -31.31 -48.30 2.85
CA PHE A 5 -31.16 -47.54 4.08
C PHE A 5 -32.05 -46.29 4.08
N ARG A 6 -32.94 -46.26 5.09
CA ARG A 6 -33.95 -45.24 5.38
C ARG A 6 -33.27 -43.95 5.88
N ARG A 7 -33.77 -42.80 5.43
CA ARG A 7 -33.49 -41.47 6.00
C ARG A 7 -34.29 -41.24 7.30
N PRO A 8 -33.73 -40.59 8.33
CA PRO A 8 -34.50 -40.04 9.44
C PRO A 8 -35.05 -38.65 9.08
N ARG A 9 -36.32 -38.44 9.39
CA ARG A 9 -37.06 -37.17 9.32
C ARG A 9 -36.66 -36.30 10.54
N HIS A 10 -36.22 -35.06 10.35
CA HIS A 10 -36.19 -34.06 11.38
C HIS A 10 -37.46 -33.21 11.36
N ARG A 11 -38.06 -33.06 12.54
CA ARG A 11 -39.18 -32.16 12.86
C ARG A 11 -38.66 -30.73 13.04
N PRO A 12 -39.45 -29.69 12.74
CA PRO A 12 -39.08 -28.31 13.06
C PRO A 12 -39.45 -27.96 14.50
N SER A 13 -38.53 -27.33 15.21
CA SER A 13 -38.76 -26.74 16.53
C SER A 13 -39.15 -25.27 16.39
N SER A 14 -40.18 -24.90 17.10
CA SER A 14 -40.83 -23.60 17.17
C SER A 14 -39.91 -22.50 17.75
N VAL A 15 -39.90 -21.38 17.06
CA VAL A 15 -39.30 -20.09 17.48
C VAL A 15 -40.23 -19.42 18.49
N LEU A 16 -39.74 -19.10 19.66
CA LEU A 16 -40.35 -18.20 20.61
C LEU A 16 -39.81 -16.77 20.41
N ASP A 17 -40.71 -15.94 19.96
CA ASP A 17 -40.63 -14.49 19.87
C ASP A 17 -40.55 -13.88 21.30
N ARG A 18 -39.54 -13.10 21.57
CA ARG A 18 -39.46 -12.20 22.74
C ARG A 18 -39.17 -10.79 22.26
N SER A 19 -40.25 -10.07 22.00
CA SER A 19 -40.27 -8.63 21.90
C SER A 19 -40.00 -7.99 23.27
N SER A 20 -38.87 -7.33 23.43
CA SER A 20 -38.57 -6.48 24.60
C SER A 20 -39.06 -5.05 24.33
N GLN A 21 -40.15 -4.68 24.97
CA GLN A 21 -40.66 -3.31 25.03
C GLN A 21 -39.75 -2.48 25.93
N VAL A 22 -39.27 -1.35 25.43
CA VAL A 22 -38.60 -0.29 26.21
C VAL A 22 -39.64 0.71 26.62
N ALA A 23 -39.81 0.89 27.96
CA ALA A 23 -40.69 1.87 28.58
C ALA A 23 -40.06 3.28 28.57
N PRO A 24 -40.83 4.38 28.44
CA PRO A 24 -40.33 5.73 28.52
C PRO A 24 -40.25 6.22 29.97
N ALA A 25 -39.19 6.96 30.33
CA ALA A 25 -38.95 7.59 31.62
C ALA A 25 -39.83 8.84 31.82
N PRO A 26 -40.25 9.14 33.07
CA PRO A 26 -41.19 10.23 33.35
C PRO A 26 -40.52 11.60 33.46
N LEU A 27 -41.23 12.60 32.90
CA LEU A 27 -40.92 14.03 33.00
C LEU A 27 -41.19 14.54 34.41
N LEU A 28 -40.18 15.05 35.10
CA LEU A 28 -40.33 15.80 36.34
C LEU A 28 -40.63 17.27 36.03
N ARG A 29 -41.87 17.70 36.29
CA ARG A 29 -42.27 19.10 36.43
C ARG A 29 -41.66 19.65 37.73
N ARG A 30 -40.95 20.76 37.66
CA ARG A 30 -40.65 21.61 38.84
C ARG A 30 -41.38 22.92 38.72
N SER A 31 -42.21 23.11 39.75
CA SER A 31 -43.05 24.25 40.03
C SER A 31 -42.25 25.51 40.38
N LEU A 32 -42.77 26.64 39.91
CA LEU A 32 -42.41 27.99 40.38
C LEU A 32 -42.75 28.18 41.84
N GLY A 33 -41.81 28.70 42.60
CA GLY A 33 -42.05 29.31 43.91
C GLY A 33 -41.44 30.70 43.89
N ALA A 34 -42.31 31.70 43.84
CA ALA A 34 -41.96 33.12 44.02
C ALA A 34 -41.76 33.42 45.51
N PHE A 35 -40.63 33.99 45.90
CA PHE A 35 -40.45 34.65 47.18
C PHE A 35 -39.86 36.05 46.96
N VAL A 36 -40.66 37.06 47.30
CA VAL A 36 -40.27 38.47 47.38
C VAL A 36 -39.94 38.76 48.80
N ILE A 37 -38.79 39.26 49.17
CA ILE A 37 -38.48 40.02 50.40
C ILE A 37 -37.19 40.85 50.02
N GLY A 38 -37.27 42.13 49.93
CA GLY A 38 -36.92 43.13 50.92
C GLY A 38 -35.50 43.62 50.86
N MET A 39 -35.36 44.74 50.27
CA MET A 39 -34.44 45.87 50.25
C MET A 39 -33.58 46.04 51.51
N THR A 40 -32.22 46.12 51.34
CA THR A 40 -31.40 47.13 52.04
C THR A 40 -30.13 47.42 51.27
N LEU A 41 -29.90 48.69 50.96
CA LEU A 41 -28.72 49.27 50.31
C LEU A 41 -27.54 49.31 51.31
N LEU A 42 -26.40 48.71 50.93
CA LEU A 42 -25.12 49.16 51.43
C LEU A 42 -24.10 49.15 50.26
N HIS A 43 -23.67 50.35 49.87
CA HIS A 43 -22.63 50.55 48.89
C HIS A 43 -21.28 50.23 49.53
N SER A 44 -20.64 49.19 49.03
CA SER A 44 -19.20 48.99 49.17
C SER A 44 -18.63 48.64 47.82
N GLY A 45 -17.93 49.63 47.23
CA GLY A 45 -17.26 49.50 45.99
C GLY A 45 -16.09 48.50 46.09
N ALA A 46 -16.31 47.31 45.58
CA ALA A 46 -15.24 46.36 45.26
C ALA A 46 -15.02 46.41 43.74
N GLN A 47 -13.92 47.04 43.33
CA GLN A 47 -13.42 46.92 41.95
C GLN A 47 -13.02 45.48 41.73
N ALA A 48 -13.90 44.70 41.09
CA ALA A 48 -13.56 43.39 40.58
C ALA A 48 -12.66 43.60 39.34
N SER A 49 -11.36 43.48 39.56
CA SER A 49 -10.38 43.33 38.43
C SER A 49 -10.69 42.02 37.75
N THR A 50 -11.45 42.07 36.67
CA THR A 50 -11.61 40.92 35.76
C THR A 50 -10.28 40.64 35.10
N HIS A 51 -9.47 39.78 35.69
CA HIS A 51 -8.35 39.15 34.99
C HIS A 51 -8.97 38.28 33.88
N PHE A 52 -9.07 38.87 32.70
CA PHE A 52 -9.23 38.10 31.47
C PHE A 52 -7.94 37.29 31.28
N SER A 53 -7.90 36.06 31.79
CA SER A 53 -6.93 35.08 31.38
C SER A 53 -7.14 34.86 29.86
N ARG A 54 -6.33 35.56 29.06
CA ARG A 54 -6.16 35.18 27.66
C ARG A 54 -5.60 33.77 27.65
N HIS A 55 -6.48 32.79 27.60
CA HIS A 55 -6.10 31.46 27.11
C HIS A 55 -5.58 31.67 25.69
N THR A 56 -4.29 31.87 25.55
CA THR A 56 -3.59 31.71 24.28
C THR A 56 -3.79 30.26 23.89
N THR A 57 -4.84 29.98 23.15
CA THR A 57 -4.98 28.72 22.41
C THR A 57 -3.76 28.66 21.50
N ARG A 58 -2.77 27.90 21.91
CA ARG A 58 -1.58 27.59 21.11
C ARG A 58 -2.12 27.04 19.81
N SER A 59 -2.07 27.79 18.74
CA SER A 59 -2.48 27.35 17.42
C SER A 59 -1.62 26.15 17.07
N VAL A 60 -2.17 24.96 17.25
CA VAL A 60 -1.49 23.72 16.87
C VAL A 60 -1.54 23.66 15.35
N THR A 61 -0.41 23.91 14.73
CA THR A 61 -0.28 23.77 13.27
C THR A 61 -0.70 22.35 12.87
N PRO A 62 -1.67 22.19 11.97
CA PRO A 62 -2.15 20.86 11.58
C PRO A 62 -1.01 20.02 10.99
N PRO A 63 -1.04 18.69 11.17
CA PRO A 63 0.00 17.81 10.68
C PRO A 63 0.14 17.88 9.16
N LEU A 64 1.35 17.72 8.66
CA LEU A 64 1.62 17.44 7.26
C LEU A 64 1.18 15.99 6.99
N ARG A 65 0.38 15.76 5.97
CA ARG A 65 -0.17 14.42 5.67
C ARG A 65 0.45 13.86 4.40
N VAL A 66 0.81 12.57 4.45
CA VAL A 66 1.49 11.87 3.36
C VAL A 66 0.78 10.56 3.07
N LEU A 67 0.60 10.25 1.78
CA LEU A 67 0.17 8.92 1.31
C LEU A 67 1.39 8.08 0.97
N THR A 68 1.42 6.83 1.45
CA THR A 68 2.45 5.82 1.12
C THR A 68 1.88 4.41 1.26
N PHE A 69 2.63 3.37 0.87
CA PHE A 69 2.09 2.01 0.70
C PHE A 69 1.91 1.19 1.99
N GLY A 70 2.16 1.76 3.17
CA GLY A 70 2.04 1.01 4.42
C GLY A 70 3.23 0.07 4.68
N GLY A 71 3.06 -0.87 5.63
CA GLY A 71 4.05 -1.91 5.90
C GLY A 71 5.40 -1.41 6.41
N THR A 72 6.43 -2.23 6.20
CA THR A 72 7.80 -1.92 6.64
C THR A 72 8.39 -0.75 5.89
N ILE A 73 8.00 -0.54 4.62
CA ILE A 73 8.42 0.62 3.82
C ILE A 73 7.99 1.92 4.49
N SER A 74 6.71 2.05 4.87
CA SER A 74 6.21 3.26 5.56
C SER A 74 6.80 3.43 6.95
N ALA A 75 6.98 2.33 7.69
CA ALA A 75 7.62 2.38 9.01
C ALA A 75 9.07 2.87 8.90
N THR A 76 9.81 2.43 7.88
CA THR A 76 11.17 2.88 7.60
C THR A 76 11.19 4.34 7.17
N GLN A 77 10.30 4.75 6.24
CA GLN A 77 10.15 6.15 5.85
C GLN A 77 9.83 7.04 7.05
N GLN A 78 8.93 6.61 7.92
CA GLN A 78 8.60 7.34 9.15
C GLN A 78 9.84 7.55 10.03
N LYS A 79 10.64 6.51 10.21
CA LYS A 79 11.84 6.54 11.07
C LYS A 79 12.96 7.38 10.46
N ILE A 80 13.27 7.18 9.19
CA ILE A 80 14.48 7.69 8.54
C ILE A 80 14.22 9.05 7.87
N LEU A 81 13.01 9.27 7.35
CA LEU A 81 12.68 10.47 6.58
C LEU A 81 11.76 11.41 7.36
N PHE A 82 10.58 10.94 7.78
CA PHE A 82 9.54 11.86 8.23
C PHE A 82 9.76 12.38 9.65
N LYS A 83 10.25 11.57 10.58
CA LYS A 83 10.58 12.04 11.94
C LYS A 83 11.67 13.12 11.94
N PRO A 84 12.80 12.97 11.25
CA PRO A 84 13.82 14.02 11.15
C PRO A 84 13.26 15.31 10.55
N TYR A 85 12.48 15.23 9.47
CA TYR A 85 11.89 16.42 8.86
C TYR A 85 10.83 17.08 9.76
N ALA A 86 10.00 16.30 10.44
CA ALA A 86 9.03 16.82 11.40
C ALA A 86 9.69 17.58 12.55
N GLN A 87 10.85 17.13 13.01
CA GLN A 87 11.67 17.83 14.03
C GLN A 87 12.21 19.15 13.49
N LEU A 88 12.74 19.14 12.27
CA LEU A 88 13.23 20.35 11.59
C LEU A 88 12.11 21.38 11.40
N LEU A 89 10.95 20.94 10.96
CA LEU A 89 9.78 21.78 10.68
C LEU A 89 9.02 22.19 11.94
N LYS A 90 9.26 21.53 13.09
CA LYS A 90 8.44 21.63 14.32
C LYS A 90 6.94 21.39 14.06
N ARG A 91 6.63 20.52 13.13
CA ARG A 91 5.28 20.18 12.68
C ARG A 91 5.18 18.65 12.53
N PRO A 92 4.15 17.99 13.10
CA PRO A 92 4.03 16.54 12.95
C PRO A 92 3.73 16.15 11.50
N ILE A 93 4.24 14.96 11.10
CA ILE A 93 3.89 14.32 9.82
C ILE A 93 3.10 13.08 10.14
N THR A 94 1.96 12.91 9.47
CA THR A 94 1.11 11.73 9.59
C THR A 94 1.05 10.99 8.26
N ILE A 95 1.13 9.66 8.35
CA ILE A 95 1.06 8.77 7.20
C ILE A 95 -0.36 8.20 7.09
N THR A 96 -0.85 8.07 5.87
CA THR A 96 -1.99 7.23 5.52
C THR A 96 -1.51 6.20 4.51
N SER A 97 -1.81 4.93 4.76
CA SER A 97 -1.52 3.86 3.82
C SER A 97 -2.57 3.83 2.71
N TRP A 98 -2.14 3.53 1.49
CA TRP A 98 -2.99 3.33 0.32
C TRP A 98 -2.39 2.25 -0.59
N ASP A 99 -3.13 1.85 -1.59
CA ASP A 99 -2.78 0.82 -2.58
C ASP A 99 -2.17 1.38 -3.88
N GLY A 100 -2.19 2.71 -4.05
CA GLY A 100 -1.70 3.39 -5.25
C GLY A 100 -2.78 3.66 -6.30
N GLU A 101 -4.05 3.43 -5.96
CA GLU A 101 -5.18 3.62 -6.88
C GLU A 101 -5.40 5.11 -7.24
N ILE A 102 -5.31 5.42 -8.53
CA ILE A 102 -5.43 6.79 -9.05
C ILE A 102 -6.80 7.40 -8.73
N ASP A 103 -7.85 6.60 -8.70
CA ASP A 103 -9.21 7.06 -8.40
C ASP A 103 -9.35 7.53 -6.95
N VAL A 104 -8.59 6.96 -6.03
CA VAL A 104 -8.50 7.45 -4.64
C VAL A 104 -7.95 8.88 -4.63
N LEU A 105 -6.88 9.14 -5.36
CA LEU A 105 -6.31 10.48 -5.48
C LEU A 105 -7.29 11.44 -6.15
N ARG A 106 -7.90 11.05 -7.27
CA ARG A 106 -8.91 11.86 -7.99
C ARG A 106 -10.08 12.24 -7.08
N LYS A 107 -10.62 11.29 -6.33
CA LYS A 107 -11.70 11.53 -5.38
C LYS A 107 -11.27 12.48 -4.27
N GLN A 108 -10.06 12.31 -3.74
CA GLN A 108 -9.54 13.18 -2.67
C GLN A 108 -9.34 14.62 -3.15
N GLU A 109 -8.83 14.84 -4.35
CA GLU A 109 -8.66 16.17 -4.92
C GLU A 109 -10.00 16.93 -5.06
N THR A 110 -11.10 16.18 -5.25
CA THR A 110 -12.46 16.76 -5.37
C THR A 110 -13.13 16.98 -4.01
N VAL A 111 -13.05 15.98 -3.12
CA VAL A 111 -13.83 15.95 -1.85
C VAL A 111 -13.10 16.64 -0.70
N ALA A 112 -11.78 16.55 -0.68
CA ALA A 112 -10.94 17.09 0.41
C ALA A 112 -9.63 17.64 -0.15
N PRO A 113 -9.68 18.74 -0.94
CA PRO A 113 -8.48 19.38 -1.47
C PRO A 113 -7.54 19.80 -0.35
N HIS A 114 -6.25 19.94 -0.65
CA HIS A 114 -5.17 20.28 0.30
C HIS A 114 -4.98 19.28 1.46
N ARG A 115 -5.57 18.09 1.36
CA ARG A 115 -5.45 17.07 2.41
C ARG A 115 -4.04 16.47 2.47
N TRP A 116 -3.41 16.27 1.33
CA TRP A 116 -2.12 15.58 1.21
C TRP A 116 -1.04 16.55 0.75
N ALA A 117 0.10 16.53 1.45
CA ALA A 117 1.27 17.27 1.05
C ALA A 117 2.12 16.53 0.01
N ALA A 118 2.15 15.20 0.11
CA ALA A 118 2.87 14.36 -0.84
C ALA A 118 2.19 12.99 -0.95
N VAL A 119 2.31 12.38 -2.12
CA VAL A 119 1.83 11.02 -2.41
C VAL A 119 2.98 10.23 -3.04
N MET A 120 3.23 9.03 -2.51
CA MET A 120 4.15 8.08 -3.13
C MET A 120 3.36 7.16 -4.06
N MET A 121 3.81 7.01 -5.29
CA MET A 121 3.16 6.18 -6.29
C MET A 121 4.17 5.55 -7.24
N GLU A 122 3.76 4.50 -7.94
CA GLU A 122 4.55 3.95 -9.04
C GLU A 122 4.66 4.95 -10.17
N ASP A 123 5.76 4.95 -10.90
CA ASP A 123 6.04 5.97 -11.91
C ASP A 123 5.00 5.97 -13.04
N SER A 124 4.52 4.81 -13.46
CA SER A 124 3.42 4.69 -14.43
C SER A 124 2.13 5.37 -13.94
N SER A 125 1.77 5.17 -12.66
CA SER A 125 0.60 5.83 -12.04
C SER A 125 0.82 7.33 -11.88
N LEU A 126 2.06 7.76 -11.61
CA LEU A 126 2.43 9.16 -11.55
C LEU A 126 2.24 9.84 -12.91
N GLN A 127 2.73 9.23 -14.00
CA GLN A 127 2.57 9.74 -15.37
C GLN A 127 1.09 9.89 -15.75
N ILE A 128 0.26 8.89 -15.43
CA ILE A 128 -1.20 8.97 -15.64
C ILE A 128 -1.80 10.10 -14.81
N SER A 129 -1.48 10.19 -13.52
CA SER A 129 -2.00 11.22 -12.64
C SER A 129 -1.58 12.64 -13.08
N CYS A 130 -0.37 12.75 -13.63
CA CYS A 130 0.15 13.97 -14.23
C CYS A 130 -0.67 14.38 -15.47
N SER A 131 -0.91 13.43 -16.38
CA SER A 131 -1.70 13.68 -17.60
C SER A 131 -3.15 14.07 -17.30
N LEU A 132 -3.71 13.52 -16.21
CA LEU A 132 -5.05 13.85 -15.71
C LEU A 132 -5.10 15.18 -14.92
N GLY A 133 -3.97 15.86 -14.73
CA GLY A 133 -3.89 17.11 -13.98
C GLY A 133 -4.16 16.98 -12.48
N LEU A 134 -3.94 15.78 -11.91
CA LEU A 134 -4.12 15.51 -10.47
C LEU A 134 -2.91 15.91 -9.63
N LEU A 135 -1.75 16.11 -10.26
CA LEU A 135 -0.50 16.47 -9.61
C LEU A 135 -0.04 17.86 -10.04
N ALA A 136 0.72 18.52 -9.17
CA ALA A 136 1.43 19.75 -9.50
C ALA A 136 2.54 19.43 -10.51
N ARG A 137 2.71 20.30 -11.50
CA ARG A 137 3.80 20.24 -12.47
C ARG A 137 4.94 21.14 -12.05
N ASP A 138 6.15 20.69 -12.24
CA ASP A 138 7.32 21.55 -12.20
C ASP A 138 7.33 22.39 -13.49
N PRO A 139 7.18 23.70 -13.39
CA PRO A 139 7.16 24.57 -14.59
C PRO A 139 8.49 24.65 -15.32
N THR A 140 9.57 24.23 -14.67
CA THR A 140 10.94 24.23 -15.24
C THR A 140 11.30 22.95 -15.96
N ASP A 141 10.53 21.88 -15.72
CA ASP A 141 10.72 20.56 -16.37
C ASP A 141 9.73 20.38 -17.53
N SER A 142 10.25 20.36 -18.74
CA SER A 142 9.48 20.11 -19.96
C SER A 142 9.25 18.63 -20.27
N SER A 143 9.76 17.72 -19.44
CA SER A 143 9.59 16.26 -19.62
C SER A 143 8.14 15.81 -19.31
N ASN A 144 7.78 14.63 -19.79
CA ASN A 144 6.49 14.02 -19.47
C ASN A 144 6.36 13.67 -17.97
N ASN A 145 7.46 13.61 -17.23
CA ASN A 145 7.54 13.32 -15.79
C ASN A 145 7.60 14.58 -14.90
N SER A 146 7.24 15.73 -15.44
CA SER A 146 7.32 17.02 -14.74
C SER A 146 6.43 17.15 -13.48
N CYS A 147 5.70 16.11 -13.08
CA CYS A 147 4.80 16.15 -11.92
C CYS A 147 5.34 15.45 -10.69
N GLY A 148 6.51 14.87 -10.74
CA GLY A 148 7.04 14.12 -9.61
C GLY A 148 8.52 13.92 -9.70
N GLN A 149 9.03 13.41 -8.59
CA GLN A 149 10.45 13.21 -8.41
C GLN A 149 10.75 11.73 -8.10
N PRO A 150 11.76 11.10 -8.76
CA PRO A 150 12.12 9.71 -8.51
C PRO A 150 12.47 9.46 -7.06
N SER A 151 11.84 8.49 -6.41
CA SER A 151 12.06 8.15 -5.01
C SER A 151 12.94 6.93 -4.83
N ALA A 152 12.47 5.78 -5.31
CA ALA A 152 13.13 4.50 -5.12
C ALA A 152 12.81 3.56 -6.28
N ALA A 153 13.74 2.65 -6.57
CA ALA A 153 13.47 1.45 -7.34
C ALA A 153 13.28 0.28 -6.37
N ILE A 154 12.16 -0.41 -6.48
CA ILE A 154 11.77 -1.49 -5.57
C ILE A 154 11.70 -2.79 -6.36
N ASP A 155 12.45 -3.80 -5.92
CA ASP A 155 12.44 -5.09 -6.53
C ASP A 155 11.30 -5.96 -5.99
N PHE A 156 10.60 -6.61 -6.90
CA PHE A 156 9.57 -7.63 -6.63
C PHE A 156 10.11 -8.99 -7.07
N ALA A 157 10.13 -9.94 -6.17
CA ALA A 157 10.63 -11.27 -6.44
C ALA A 157 9.75 -12.35 -5.83
N MET A 158 9.87 -13.57 -6.33
CA MET A 158 9.29 -14.72 -5.66
C MET A 158 10.04 -14.98 -4.37
N ALA A 159 9.29 -15.16 -3.28
CA ALA A 159 9.81 -15.62 -2.01
C ALA A 159 9.05 -16.85 -1.51
N TRP A 160 9.72 -17.69 -0.74
CA TRP A 160 9.18 -18.94 -0.19
C TRP A 160 9.81 -19.28 1.15
N ASP A 161 9.14 -20.15 1.92
CA ASP A 161 9.74 -20.73 3.13
C ASP A 161 10.79 -21.78 2.74
N ARG A 162 12.06 -21.54 3.08
CA ARG A 162 13.20 -22.43 2.73
C ARG A 162 13.03 -23.85 3.25
N SER A 163 12.32 -24.04 4.36
CA SER A 163 12.10 -25.38 4.93
C SER A 163 11.22 -26.30 4.06
N ARG A 164 10.57 -25.71 3.05
CA ARG A 164 9.62 -26.40 2.18
C ARG A 164 10.20 -26.78 0.81
N PHE A 165 11.45 -26.40 0.54
CA PHE A 165 12.10 -26.61 -0.76
C PHE A 165 13.55 -27.02 -0.57
N GLU A 166 13.98 -28.03 -1.28
CA GLU A 166 15.37 -28.50 -1.28
C GLU A 166 16.25 -27.65 -2.21
N THR A 167 15.65 -27.10 -3.27
CA THR A 167 16.31 -26.27 -4.27
C THR A 167 15.56 -24.94 -4.45
N THR A 168 16.21 -23.94 -5.01
CA THR A 168 15.60 -22.66 -5.36
C THR A 168 14.52 -22.87 -6.41
N PRO A 169 13.23 -22.59 -6.11
CA PRO A 169 12.15 -22.67 -7.09
C PRO A 169 12.23 -21.53 -8.11
N THR A 170 11.70 -21.78 -9.30
CA THR A 170 11.57 -20.85 -10.40
C THR A 170 10.12 -20.39 -10.58
N TRP A 171 9.86 -19.44 -11.49
CA TRP A 171 8.48 -19.10 -11.85
C TRP A 171 7.72 -20.28 -12.46
N ALA A 172 8.38 -21.22 -13.14
CA ALA A 172 7.75 -22.45 -13.60
C ALA A 172 7.27 -23.33 -12.43
N ASP A 173 8.07 -23.46 -11.37
CA ASP A 173 7.69 -24.19 -10.15
C ASP A 173 6.54 -23.49 -9.41
N PHE A 174 6.46 -22.16 -9.49
CA PHE A 174 5.34 -21.41 -8.94
C PHE A 174 4.00 -21.81 -9.58
N TRP A 175 3.99 -22.17 -10.87
CA TRP A 175 2.81 -22.67 -11.59
C TRP A 175 2.55 -24.16 -11.41
N ASP A 176 3.56 -24.95 -11.05
CA ASP A 176 3.41 -26.39 -10.85
C ASP A 176 2.77 -26.71 -9.49
N VAL A 177 1.44 -26.54 -9.43
CA VAL A 177 0.66 -26.83 -8.21
C VAL A 177 0.52 -28.33 -7.93
N ALA A 178 0.78 -29.17 -8.91
CA ALA A 178 0.78 -30.62 -8.72
C ALA A 178 2.03 -31.08 -7.97
N ARG A 179 3.21 -30.56 -8.37
CA ARG A 179 4.48 -30.86 -7.72
C ARG A 179 4.64 -30.13 -6.38
N HIS A 180 4.15 -28.90 -6.32
CA HIS A 180 4.25 -28.02 -5.15
C HIS A 180 2.86 -27.62 -4.67
N PRO A 181 2.09 -28.51 -4.00
CA PRO A 181 0.74 -28.22 -3.59
C PRO A 181 0.68 -27.10 -2.54
N GLY A 182 -0.18 -26.12 -2.75
CA GLY A 182 -0.36 -24.97 -1.85
C GLY A 182 -0.80 -23.72 -2.61
N ARG A 183 -1.09 -22.66 -1.86
CA ARG A 183 -1.51 -21.38 -2.42
C ARG A 183 -0.34 -20.56 -2.96
N ARG A 184 -0.64 -19.65 -3.88
CA ARG A 184 0.28 -18.73 -4.53
C ARG A 184 -0.15 -17.29 -4.22
N SER A 185 0.74 -16.46 -3.73
CA SER A 185 0.43 -15.07 -3.42
C SER A 185 0.90 -14.16 -4.56
N LEU A 186 -0.03 -13.45 -5.16
CA LEU A 186 0.19 -12.51 -6.26
C LEU A 186 -0.43 -11.15 -5.97
N ARG A 187 0.08 -10.11 -6.60
CA ARG A 187 -0.47 -8.77 -6.53
C ARG A 187 -1.81 -8.68 -7.27
N ARG A 188 -2.81 -8.06 -6.64
CA ARG A 188 -4.08 -7.75 -7.28
C ARG A 188 -3.96 -6.50 -8.16
N ASP A 189 -3.08 -6.55 -9.11
CA ASP A 189 -2.78 -5.51 -10.08
C ASP A 189 -2.19 -6.21 -11.31
N PRO A 190 -2.54 -5.81 -12.55
CA PRO A 190 -1.97 -6.43 -13.74
C PRO A 190 -0.45 -6.22 -13.83
N ARG A 191 0.06 -5.08 -13.31
CA ARG A 191 1.51 -4.80 -13.25
C ARG A 191 2.20 -5.81 -12.34
N THR A 192 3.35 -6.27 -12.71
CA THR A 192 4.11 -7.38 -12.13
C THR A 192 3.44 -8.74 -12.28
N THR A 193 2.13 -8.85 -12.20
CA THR A 193 1.39 -10.13 -12.27
C THR A 193 1.36 -10.71 -13.67
N LEU A 194 1.13 -9.90 -14.72
CA LEU A 194 1.14 -10.36 -16.11
C LEU A 194 2.55 -10.65 -16.59
N GLU A 195 3.55 -9.85 -16.19
CA GLU A 195 4.95 -10.14 -16.47
C GLU A 195 5.38 -11.49 -15.89
N ILE A 196 5.04 -11.75 -14.62
CA ILE A 196 5.35 -13.02 -13.95
C ILE A 196 4.67 -14.19 -14.66
N ALA A 197 3.42 -14.03 -15.10
CA ALA A 197 2.72 -15.07 -15.84
C ALA A 197 3.44 -15.41 -17.17
N LEU A 198 3.89 -14.40 -17.89
CA LEU A 198 4.64 -14.61 -19.12
C LEU A 198 6.04 -15.20 -18.88
N LEU A 199 6.75 -14.78 -17.84
CA LEU A 199 8.03 -15.37 -17.44
C LEU A 199 7.85 -16.86 -17.09
N ALA A 200 6.79 -17.20 -16.35
CA ALA A 200 6.44 -18.58 -16.03
C ALA A 200 6.04 -19.41 -17.28
N ASP A 201 5.59 -18.74 -18.32
CA ASP A 201 5.27 -19.35 -19.62
C ASP A 201 6.45 -19.36 -20.60
N GLY A 202 7.66 -19.03 -20.13
CA GLY A 202 8.91 -19.12 -20.88
C GLY A 202 9.20 -17.91 -21.78
N VAL A 203 8.45 -16.82 -21.67
CA VAL A 203 8.78 -15.58 -22.39
C VAL A 203 10.06 -14.99 -21.81
N GLN A 204 11.01 -14.67 -22.67
CA GLN A 204 12.26 -14.06 -22.24
C GLN A 204 12.03 -12.62 -21.78
N PRO A 205 12.80 -12.13 -20.79
CA PRO A 205 12.63 -10.79 -20.22
C PRO A 205 12.57 -9.68 -21.27
N GLU A 206 13.42 -9.74 -22.28
CA GLU A 206 13.53 -8.73 -23.33
C GLU A 206 12.32 -8.70 -24.29
N ALA A 207 11.50 -9.75 -24.25
CA ALA A 207 10.31 -9.89 -25.09
C ALA A 207 9.01 -9.53 -24.36
N LEU A 208 9.03 -9.33 -23.03
CA LEU A 208 7.83 -9.18 -22.21
C LEU A 208 6.87 -8.11 -22.76
N TYR A 209 7.33 -6.89 -22.92
CA TYR A 209 6.47 -5.78 -23.33
C TYR A 209 6.08 -5.82 -24.81
N ARG A 210 6.92 -6.43 -25.66
CA ARG A 210 6.53 -6.73 -27.04
C ARG A 210 5.36 -7.74 -27.06
N VAL A 211 5.38 -8.74 -26.19
CA VAL A 211 4.27 -9.70 -26.06
C VAL A 211 3.04 -9.03 -25.46
N LEU A 212 3.18 -8.31 -24.34
CA LEU A 212 2.08 -7.60 -23.68
C LEU A 212 1.41 -6.53 -24.57
N SER A 213 2.11 -6.00 -25.57
CA SER A 213 1.57 -5.00 -26.50
C SER A 213 0.61 -5.58 -27.54
N SER A 214 0.46 -6.91 -27.62
CA SER A 214 -0.47 -7.57 -28.54
C SER A 214 -1.66 -8.19 -27.78
N ASN A 215 -2.81 -8.29 -28.44
CA ASN A 215 -3.98 -8.97 -27.87
C ASN A 215 -3.68 -10.44 -27.58
N GLU A 216 -3.00 -11.12 -28.50
CA GLU A 216 -2.61 -12.53 -28.37
C GLU A 216 -1.67 -12.74 -27.17
N GLY A 217 -0.76 -11.79 -26.95
CA GLY A 217 0.15 -11.84 -25.79
C GLY A 217 -0.55 -11.57 -24.47
N LEU A 218 -1.52 -10.65 -24.44
CA LEU A 218 -2.39 -10.45 -23.28
C LEU A 218 -3.23 -11.70 -23.01
N ASP A 219 -3.85 -12.29 -24.05
CA ASP A 219 -4.62 -13.54 -23.91
C ASP A 219 -3.75 -14.66 -23.37
N ARG A 220 -2.51 -14.78 -23.83
CA ARG A 220 -1.53 -15.73 -23.33
C ARG A 220 -1.23 -15.54 -21.83
N ALA A 221 -1.03 -14.30 -21.39
CA ALA A 221 -0.77 -13.99 -19.99
C ALA A 221 -1.98 -14.35 -19.09
N PHE A 222 -3.20 -13.99 -19.50
CA PHE A 222 -4.43 -14.33 -18.77
C PHE A 222 -4.68 -15.85 -18.78
N HIS A 223 -4.46 -16.54 -19.91
CA HIS A 223 -4.58 -18.00 -19.96
C HIS A 223 -3.58 -18.69 -19.01
N LYS A 224 -2.38 -18.13 -18.89
CA LYS A 224 -1.41 -18.64 -17.93
C LYS A 224 -1.87 -18.45 -16.50
N LEU A 225 -2.40 -17.29 -16.13
CA LEU A 225 -2.97 -17.03 -14.80
C LEU A 225 -4.15 -17.94 -14.48
N GLU A 226 -4.99 -18.25 -15.48
CA GLU A 226 -6.14 -19.15 -15.32
C GLU A 226 -5.75 -20.51 -14.76
N GLN A 227 -4.59 -21.04 -15.12
CA GLN A 227 -4.09 -22.35 -14.66
C GLN A 227 -3.95 -22.43 -13.15
N ILE A 228 -3.69 -21.33 -12.47
CA ILE A 228 -3.51 -21.29 -11.02
C ILE A 228 -4.59 -20.46 -10.28
N ARG A 229 -5.61 -19.97 -10.99
CA ARG A 229 -6.66 -19.12 -10.41
C ARG A 229 -7.19 -19.63 -9.06
N PRO A 230 -7.57 -20.91 -8.88
CA PRO A 230 -8.13 -21.42 -7.62
C PRO A 230 -7.12 -21.41 -6.45
N TYR A 231 -5.84 -21.25 -6.75
CA TYR A 231 -4.76 -21.28 -5.76
C TYR A 231 -4.25 -19.88 -5.40
N ILE A 232 -4.71 -18.82 -6.07
CA ILE A 232 -4.20 -17.47 -5.84
C ILE A 232 -4.78 -16.90 -4.54
N VAL A 233 -3.88 -16.28 -3.76
CA VAL A 233 -4.20 -15.37 -2.67
C VAL A 233 -3.71 -13.99 -3.07
N TRP A 234 -4.66 -13.08 -3.24
CA TRP A 234 -4.37 -11.73 -3.68
C TRP A 234 -3.89 -10.84 -2.53
N TRP A 235 -2.99 -9.91 -2.85
CA TRP A 235 -2.60 -8.82 -1.98
C TRP A 235 -2.62 -7.50 -2.76
N SER A 236 -2.92 -6.41 -2.05
CA SER A 236 -2.96 -5.05 -2.61
C SER A 236 -1.85 -4.16 -2.05
N THR A 237 -1.30 -4.51 -0.89
CA THR A 237 -0.23 -3.74 -0.24
C THR A 237 1.00 -4.59 0.07
N PRO A 238 2.22 -4.00 0.09
CA PRO A 238 3.44 -4.70 0.51
C PRO A 238 3.31 -5.43 1.85
N ALA A 239 2.62 -4.81 2.81
CA ALA A 239 2.38 -5.41 4.13
C ALA A 239 1.54 -6.69 4.04
N GLU A 240 0.50 -6.71 3.21
CA GLU A 240 -0.32 -7.91 2.97
C GLU A 240 0.50 -9.01 2.30
N ALA A 241 1.32 -8.68 1.29
CA ALA A 241 2.21 -9.64 0.63
C ALA A 241 3.13 -10.35 1.64
N ALA A 242 3.80 -9.56 2.48
CA ALA A 242 4.66 -10.08 3.54
C ALA A 242 3.89 -10.90 4.58
N HIS A 243 2.71 -10.43 5.00
CA HIS A 243 1.87 -11.11 5.99
C HIS A 243 1.41 -12.48 5.49
N ILE A 244 0.91 -12.58 4.25
CA ILE A 244 0.46 -13.83 3.65
C ILE A 244 1.58 -14.87 3.65
N LEU A 245 2.79 -14.48 3.25
CA LEU A 245 3.93 -15.38 3.21
C LEU A 245 4.38 -15.78 4.63
N LYS A 246 4.53 -14.83 5.54
CA LYS A 246 5.00 -15.03 6.91
C LYS A 246 4.04 -15.89 7.74
N SER A 247 2.75 -15.77 7.54
CA SER A 247 1.72 -16.58 8.20
C SER A 247 1.53 -17.97 7.59
N GLY A 248 2.22 -18.29 6.48
CA GLY A 248 2.01 -19.55 5.76
C GLY A 248 0.71 -19.58 4.95
N GLY A 249 0.09 -18.43 4.70
CA GLY A 249 -1.12 -18.30 3.87
C GLY A 249 -0.88 -18.64 2.39
N ALA A 250 0.38 -18.59 1.94
CA ALA A 250 0.83 -19.07 0.64
C ALA A 250 2.15 -19.84 0.77
N LEU A 251 2.34 -20.81 -0.13
CA LEU A 251 3.57 -21.60 -0.22
C LEU A 251 4.71 -20.78 -0.84
N MET A 252 4.38 -20.04 -1.89
CA MET A 252 5.24 -19.12 -2.60
C MET A 252 4.46 -17.82 -2.87
N GLY A 253 5.15 -16.68 -2.91
CA GLY A 253 4.52 -15.40 -3.18
C GLY A 253 5.44 -14.43 -3.89
N CYS A 254 4.90 -13.62 -4.80
CA CYS A 254 5.56 -12.42 -5.25
C CYS A 254 5.47 -11.36 -4.15
N VAL A 255 6.61 -10.80 -3.74
CA VAL A 255 6.68 -9.80 -2.67
C VAL A 255 7.71 -8.73 -3.00
N PRO A 256 7.56 -7.49 -2.50
CA PRO A 256 8.65 -6.53 -2.49
C PRO A 256 9.80 -7.07 -1.63
N THR A 257 11.01 -7.14 -2.19
CA THR A 257 12.16 -7.77 -1.53
C THR A 257 12.54 -7.10 -0.21
N GLY A 258 12.33 -5.78 -0.11
CA GLY A 258 12.56 -5.02 1.10
C GLY A 258 11.73 -5.48 2.30
N GLU A 259 10.55 -6.05 2.09
CA GLU A 259 9.73 -6.63 3.16
C GLU A 259 10.37 -7.87 3.80
N ILE A 260 11.21 -8.58 3.04
CA ILE A 260 11.98 -9.73 3.53
C ILE A 260 13.32 -9.26 4.11
N LEU A 261 14.03 -8.42 3.39
CA LEU A 261 15.39 -7.99 3.77
C LEU A 261 15.42 -7.10 5.02
N SER A 262 14.35 -6.31 5.25
CA SER A 262 14.23 -5.48 6.45
C SER A 262 13.68 -6.21 7.68
N ALA A 263 13.29 -7.49 7.54
CA ALA A 263 12.83 -8.31 8.64
C ALA A 263 13.97 -8.63 9.65
N ALA A 264 13.59 -9.05 10.87
CA ALA A 264 14.57 -9.52 11.85
C ALA A 264 15.41 -10.70 11.30
N PRO A 265 16.68 -10.84 11.68
CA PRO A 265 17.58 -11.84 11.08
C PRO A 265 17.01 -13.28 11.06
N ALA A 266 16.41 -13.72 12.16
CA ALA A 266 15.82 -15.07 12.24
C ALA A 266 14.67 -15.27 11.25
N GLU A 267 13.82 -14.24 11.08
CA GLU A 267 12.70 -14.27 10.14
C GLU A 267 13.22 -14.21 8.69
N ARG A 268 14.18 -13.32 8.42
CA ARG A 268 14.80 -13.19 7.10
C ARG A 268 15.44 -14.50 6.62
N LEU A 269 16.17 -15.21 7.49
CA LEU A 269 16.81 -16.49 7.17
C LEU A 269 15.81 -17.61 6.84
N ARG A 270 14.57 -17.50 7.31
CA ARG A 270 13.49 -18.44 7.01
C ARG A 270 13.11 -18.41 5.52
N PHE A 271 13.21 -17.25 4.87
CA PHE A 271 12.73 -17.08 3.51
C PHE A 271 13.84 -17.13 2.46
N GLY A 272 13.59 -17.85 1.37
CA GLY A 272 14.34 -17.76 0.12
C GLY A 272 13.75 -16.68 -0.77
N VAL A 273 14.58 -16.13 -1.66
CA VAL A 273 14.18 -15.16 -2.68
C VAL A 273 14.78 -15.57 -4.03
N PHE A 274 13.96 -15.62 -5.07
CA PHE A 274 14.39 -15.91 -6.43
C PHE A 274 14.87 -14.62 -7.12
N TRP A 275 16.17 -14.41 -7.08
CA TRP A 275 16.80 -13.18 -7.53
C TRP A 275 16.95 -13.04 -9.05
N SER A 276 16.98 -14.17 -9.78
CA SER A 276 17.35 -14.19 -11.19
C SER A 276 16.35 -13.50 -12.13
N GLN A 277 15.07 -13.51 -11.76
CA GLN A 277 14.00 -12.90 -12.56
C GLN A 277 13.13 -12.01 -11.68
N ARG A 278 13.76 -11.16 -10.88
CA ARG A 278 13.05 -10.14 -10.11
C ARG A 278 12.66 -8.98 -11.02
N LEU A 279 11.49 -8.44 -10.79
CA LEU A 279 10.98 -7.26 -11.49
C LEU A 279 11.34 -6.00 -10.68
N GLN A 280 11.70 -4.92 -11.36
CA GLN A 280 11.99 -3.65 -10.71
C GLN A 280 10.93 -2.62 -11.07
N VAL A 281 10.30 -2.04 -10.06
CA VAL A 281 9.26 -1.02 -10.18
C VAL A 281 9.82 0.30 -9.67
N ASN A 282 9.70 1.36 -10.46
CA ASN A 282 10.09 2.70 -10.07
C ASN A 282 8.97 3.39 -9.29
N TYR A 283 9.36 4.08 -8.22
CA TYR A 283 8.47 4.89 -7.38
C TYR A 283 8.91 6.34 -7.36
N ALA A 284 7.93 7.22 -7.29
CA ALA A 284 8.15 8.65 -7.23
C ALA A 284 7.25 9.32 -6.19
N TRP A 285 7.64 10.52 -5.77
CA TRP A 285 6.83 11.41 -4.96
C TRP A 285 6.17 12.45 -5.85
N GLY A 286 4.84 12.58 -5.74
CA GLY A 286 4.07 13.63 -6.37
C GLY A 286 3.45 14.56 -5.32
N VAL A 287 3.28 15.83 -5.70
CA VAL A 287 2.50 16.80 -4.92
C VAL A 287 1.10 16.89 -5.54
N PRO A 288 0.02 16.63 -4.79
CA PRO A 288 -1.33 16.79 -5.31
C PRO A 288 -1.59 18.19 -5.83
N LYS A 289 -2.38 18.31 -6.89
CA LYS A 289 -2.65 19.58 -7.57
C LYS A 289 -3.19 20.67 -6.64
N SER A 290 -4.09 20.28 -5.73
CA SER A 290 -4.64 21.21 -4.73
C SER A 290 -3.57 21.77 -3.79
N SER A 291 -2.50 21.03 -3.53
CA SER A 291 -1.37 21.44 -2.67
C SER A 291 -0.22 22.13 -3.43
N ALA A 292 -0.37 22.40 -4.71
CA ALA A 292 0.67 23.00 -5.57
C ALA A 292 1.20 24.36 -5.09
N GLN A 293 0.42 25.09 -4.32
CA GLN A 293 0.78 26.39 -3.76
C GLN A 293 1.26 26.29 -2.29
N ASP A 294 1.28 25.09 -1.70
CA ASP A 294 1.81 24.88 -0.34
C ASP A 294 3.34 24.73 -0.39
N ASN A 295 4.03 25.85 -0.08
CA ASN A 295 5.49 25.87 0.00
C ASN A 295 6.04 24.77 0.94
N THR A 296 5.28 24.36 1.96
CA THR A 296 5.70 23.30 2.86
C THR A 296 5.66 21.94 2.16
N ALA A 297 4.66 21.68 1.32
CA ALA A 297 4.56 20.46 0.53
C ALA A 297 5.72 20.37 -0.48
N LEU A 298 5.98 21.46 -1.20
CA LEU A 298 7.09 21.52 -2.15
C LEU A 298 8.46 21.37 -1.48
N ALA A 299 8.70 22.07 -0.35
CA ALA A 299 9.93 21.93 0.41
C ALA A 299 10.12 20.52 0.99
N PHE A 300 9.01 19.86 1.39
CA PHE A 300 9.06 18.48 1.88
C PHE A 300 9.45 17.50 0.78
N THR A 301 8.86 17.58 -0.40
CA THR A 301 9.23 16.70 -1.52
C THR A 301 10.68 16.96 -1.95
N SER A 302 11.12 18.21 -2.08
CA SER A 302 12.51 18.54 -2.37
C SER A 302 13.48 17.97 -1.33
N TRP A 303 13.09 17.96 -0.05
CA TRP A 303 13.93 17.36 1.01
C TRP A 303 14.01 15.83 0.86
N LEU A 304 12.89 15.18 0.54
CA LEU A 304 12.86 13.72 0.29
C LEU A 304 13.78 13.31 -0.87
N GLU A 305 13.93 14.19 -1.85
CA GLU A 305 14.73 13.99 -3.06
C GLU A 305 16.25 14.13 -2.82
N HIS A 306 16.64 14.75 -1.74
CA HIS A 306 18.05 15.01 -1.51
C HIS A 306 18.84 13.69 -1.45
N PRO A 307 20.02 13.58 -2.10
CA PRO A 307 20.77 12.33 -2.18
C PRO A 307 21.03 11.65 -0.82
N THR A 308 21.25 12.45 0.23
CA THR A 308 21.45 11.94 1.59
C THR A 308 20.21 11.18 2.11
N GLN A 309 19.00 11.68 1.86
CA GLN A 309 17.75 11.05 2.29
C GLN A 309 17.46 9.79 1.48
N LYS A 310 17.67 9.85 0.17
CA LYS A 310 17.56 8.67 -0.70
C LYS A 310 18.51 7.55 -0.26
N GLN A 311 19.77 7.89 -0.02
CA GLN A 311 20.76 6.91 0.43
C GLN A 311 20.44 6.35 1.82
N ALA A 312 20.01 7.21 2.76
CA ALA A 312 19.62 6.78 4.10
C ALA A 312 18.42 5.81 4.06
N PHE A 313 17.43 6.09 3.19
CA PHE A 313 16.29 5.19 2.98
C PHE A 313 16.71 3.88 2.33
N ALA A 314 17.50 3.91 1.26
CA ALA A 314 17.99 2.72 0.58
C ALA A 314 18.79 1.78 1.50
N ASN A 315 19.60 2.36 2.40
CA ASN A 315 20.35 1.59 3.39
C ASN A 315 19.45 0.95 4.46
N ALA A 316 18.35 1.61 4.81
CA ALA A 316 17.44 1.14 5.86
C ALA A 316 16.35 0.18 5.35
N TRP A 317 16.00 0.27 4.07
CA TRP A 317 15.03 -0.60 3.39
C TRP A 317 15.59 -1.04 2.03
N PRO A 318 16.55 -1.99 2.04
CA PRO A 318 17.26 -2.40 0.84
C PRO A 318 16.39 -3.25 -0.08
N SER A 319 16.53 -3.05 -1.38
CA SER A 319 15.94 -3.93 -2.39
C SER A 319 16.81 -5.16 -2.68
N LEU A 320 18.12 -5.07 -2.40
CA LEU A 320 19.09 -6.14 -2.63
C LEU A 320 19.78 -6.54 -1.31
N PRO A 321 20.28 -7.79 -1.19
CA PRO A 321 21.12 -8.20 -0.08
C PRO A 321 22.36 -7.30 0.06
N SER A 322 22.87 -7.17 1.27
CA SER A 322 24.12 -6.45 1.50
C SER A 322 25.32 -7.19 0.85
N LEU A 323 26.41 -6.46 0.58
CA LEU A 323 27.63 -7.05 0.03
C LEU A 323 28.17 -8.19 0.93
N THR A 324 28.02 -8.06 2.26
CA THR A 324 28.43 -9.12 3.21
C THR A 324 27.59 -10.37 3.00
N GLU A 325 26.27 -10.23 2.79
CA GLU A 325 25.38 -11.38 2.52
C GLU A 325 25.66 -11.99 1.15
N ILE A 326 25.96 -11.18 0.13
CA ILE A 326 26.36 -11.64 -1.19
C ILE A 326 27.66 -12.45 -1.10
N ASN A 327 28.66 -11.97 -0.37
CA ASN A 327 29.97 -12.62 -0.26
C ASN A 327 29.96 -13.86 0.63
N SER A 328 29.04 -13.97 1.60
CA SER A 328 28.90 -15.10 2.50
C SER A 328 27.83 -16.10 2.09
N GLY A 329 27.05 -15.77 1.06
CA GLY A 329 25.87 -16.52 0.63
C GLY A 329 26.10 -17.53 -0.47
N SER A 330 25.01 -18.00 -1.01
CA SER A 330 24.96 -18.94 -2.14
C SER A 330 25.64 -18.36 -3.38
N PRO A 331 26.19 -19.19 -4.27
CA PRO A 331 26.77 -18.75 -5.55
C PRO A 331 25.83 -17.89 -6.39
N GLU A 332 24.51 -18.08 -6.25
CA GLU A 332 23.46 -17.26 -6.89
C GLU A 332 23.53 -15.78 -6.52
N LEU A 333 23.99 -15.44 -5.31
CA LEU A 333 24.11 -14.05 -4.88
C LEU A 333 25.38 -13.38 -5.40
N GLN A 334 26.42 -14.14 -5.77
CA GLN A 334 27.70 -13.59 -6.22
C GLN A 334 27.61 -12.96 -7.62
N HIS A 335 26.64 -13.40 -8.44
CA HIS A 335 26.42 -12.92 -9.79
C HIS A 335 24.93 -12.65 -10.01
N LEU A 336 24.37 -11.69 -9.26
CA LEU A 336 22.97 -11.31 -9.44
C LEU A 336 22.75 -10.70 -10.83
N PRO A 337 21.89 -11.28 -11.68
CA PRO A 337 21.49 -10.63 -12.93
C PRO A 337 20.88 -9.26 -12.68
N ALA A 338 20.87 -8.40 -13.69
CA ALA A 338 20.10 -7.17 -13.62
C ALA A 338 18.61 -7.48 -13.36
N ALA A 339 17.94 -6.60 -12.64
CA ALA A 339 16.50 -6.69 -12.50
C ALA A 339 15.82 -6.44 -13.85
N ILE A 340 14.68 -7.07 -14.07
CA ILE A 340 13.82 -6.83 -15.23
C ILE A 340 13.03 -5.55 -14.95
N PRO A 341 13.26 -4.44 -15.67
CA PRO A 341 12.52 -3.22 -15.42
C PRO A 341 11.05 -3.38 -15.82
N VAL A 342 10.15 -2.94 -14.95
CA VAL A 342 8.75 -2.72 -15.33
C VAL A 342 8.70 -1.48 -16.22
N ASP A 343 8.10 -1.61 -17.40
CA ASP A 343 8.05 -0.54 -18.40
C ASP A 343 6.95 0.47 -18.03
N ASP A 344 7.37 1.56 -17.41
CA ASP A 344 6.46 2.62 -16.97
C ASP A 344 5.75 3.33 -18.14
N ALA A 345 6.39 3.42 -19.32
CA ALA A 345 5.79 4.01 -20.51
C ALA A 345 4.69 3.10 -21.07
N PHE A 346 4.94 1.79 -21.15
CA PHE A 346 3.92 0.81 -21.53
C PHE A 346 2.72 0.89 -20.59
N TRP A 347 2.96 0.82 -19.28
CA TRP A 347 1.87 0.82 -18.29
C TRP A 347 1.13 2.15 -18.25
N SER A 348 1.80 3.28 -18.40
CA SER A 348 1.12 4.57 -18.47
C SER A 348 0.15 4.69 -19.64
N ALA A 349 0.45 4.04 -20.76
CA ALA A 349 -0.40 4.02 -21.95
C ALA A 349 -1.55 3.00 -21.86
N HIS A 350 -1.34 1.87 -21.18
CA HIS A 350 -2.24 0.71 -21.28
C HIS A 350 -2.93 0.34 -19.95
N LEU A 351 -2.53 0.92 -18.81
CA LEU A 351 -2.99 0.49 -17.50
C LEU A 351 -4.51 0.48 -17.37
N ALA A 352 -5.19 1.54 -17.81
CA ALA A 352 -6.65 1.64 -17.66
C ALA A 352 -7.39 0.49 -18.37
N THR A 353 -7.01 0.19 -19.60
CA THR A 353 -7.64 -0.87 -20.40
C THR A 353 -7.31 -2.26 -19.85
N ILE A 354 -6.04 -2.49 -19.53
CA ILE A 354 -5.60 -3.80 -19.01
C ILE A 354 -6.15 -4.04 -17.61
N SER A 355 -6.21 -3.01 -16.74
CA SER A 355 -6.80 -3.14 -15.40
C SER A 355 -8.29 -3.46 -15.46
N ALA A 356 -9.06 -2.84 -16.36
CA ALA A 356 -10.46 -3.17 -16.53
C ALA A 356 -10.66 -4.65 -16.90
N ARG A 357 -9.83 -5.16 -17.81
CA ARG A 357 -9.84 -6.58 -18.19
C ARG A 357 -9.40 -7.48 -17.03
N PHE A 358 -8.36 -7.09 -16.29
CA PHE A 358 -7.83 -7.84 -15.15
C PHE A 358 -8.87 -7.96 -14.03
N GLU A 359 -9.55 -6.86 -13.68
CA GLU A 359 -10.59 -6.88 -12.66
C GLU A 359 -11.79 -7.75 -13.07
N HIS A 360 -12.19 -7.69 -14.34
CA HIS A 360 -13.24 -8.57 -14.84
C HIS A 360 -12.84 -10.04 -14.69
N TRP A 361 -11.64 -10.41 -15.16
CA TRP A 361 -11.10 -11.76 -15.02
C TRP A 361 -10.95 -12.18 -13.56
N ALA A 362 -10.47 -11.33 -12.68
CA ALA A 362 -10.24 -11.65 -11.26
C ALA A 362 -11.53 -11.80 -10.44
N GLN A 363 -12.67 -11.29 -10.94
CA GLN A 363 -13.98 -11.39 -10.30
C GLN A 363 -14.80 -12.60 -10.81
N GLU A 364 -14.44 -13.18 -11.94
CA GLU A 364 -15.08 -14.40 -12.42
C GLU A 364 -14.86 -15.54 -11.42
N PRO A 365 -15.90 -16.37 -11.14
CA PRO A 365 -15.84 -17.44 -10.14
C PRO A 365 -14.91 -18.59 -10.53
#